data_17a8f7abf2b78e26c49235661630dbf8
#
_entry.id   17a8f7abf2b78e26c49235661630dbf8
#
_cell.length_a   1.000
_cell.length_b   1.000
_cell.length_c   1.000
_cell.angle_alpha   90.00
_cell.angle_beta   90.00
_cell.angle_gamma   90.00
#
_symmetry.space_group_name_H-M   'P 1'
#
loop_
_entity.id
_entity.type
_entity.pdbx_description
1 polymer ?
#
loop_
_entity_poly.entity_id
_entity_poly.type
_entity_poly.pdbx_seq_one_letter_code
_entity_poly.pdbx_strand_id
1 'polypeptide(L)'
;MRRRSWAALAAALTITAGLQLAVTTAPAAVAENNGLAVTAPVMGWSTWSFLRGAPTAAKVEAQADAMKSSGLSSHGYSYINLDDFWMACNSNGPQVDANGRWIANPATFPGGIAAVASHVHGDGLKFGLYVTPGIPQNAVLANSPILGTSDTADQIAEPSVTETNYNCQHMHGINYSAPGAQAYINSWADEFASWGVDYLKIDGVGTSDIPDIQAWSTALRQTGRPIALELSNTLSISAAPTWSSLANGWRTTGDIECYSCESGGSSNPLTDWANVFSRFAPAASWQPYGGPGGWNDYDSLEVGNGASDGITAPERQTMMSLWSLAGAPLILGTDLTHPDPADLAMLENNAVIAVDQDGIPADRVISSGSEQVFDKRQQNGTWDIGVFNTDTSASHSFSVPLAQLGLTGAANVTDLWSGQSLGTVTGSYTATVAAGGVSLISATPSSPAGGTGELVGAQSGQCLDTRGGSSPGPYVFFPGTAEQIFTCSGGINQELSGTSAGELRTMGATECLDATNNGTTPGTKVELWPCNGGANQKWTVESNGTIVGRQSGLCLDVVGASTTPGTPIDIWTCNGQANQQWSLALR
;
A
#
# COMPACT_ATOMS: atom_id res chain seq x y z
N MET A 1 -2.85 -24.84 91.57
CA MET A 1 -3.50 -25.05 90.26
C MET A 1 -2.97 -23.98 89.29
N ARG A 2 -2.06 -24.35 88.42
CA ARG A 2 -1.41 -23.42 87.50
C ARG A 2 -2.07 -23.51 86.14
N ARG A 3 -2.66 -22.39 85.68
CA ARG A 3 -3.11 -22.23 84.26
C ARG A 3 -1.96 -21.78 83.45
N ARG A 4 -1.61 -22.49 82.38
CA ARG A 4 -0.66 -22.11 81.36
C ARG A 4 -1.42 -21.37 80.24
N SER A 5 -0.98 -20.15 79.95
CA SER A 5 -1.39 -19.34 78.78
C SER A 5 -0.59 -19.72 77.57
N TRP A 6 -1.22 -20.01 76.48
CA TRP A 6 -0.61 -20.16 75.17
C TRP A 6 -0.77 -18.84 74.41
N ALA A 7 0.36 -18.21 74.07
CA ALA A 7 0.38 -17.08 73.16
C ALA A 7 0.53 -17.61 71.75
N ALA A 8 -0.44 -17.29 70.89
CA ALA A 8 -0.38 -17.57 69.45
C ALA A 8 0.32 -16.40 68.76
N LEU A 9 1.43 -16.68 68.09
CA LEU A 9 2.12 -15.72 67.20
C LEU A 9 1.39 -15.79 65.85
N ALA A 10 0.74 -14.68 65.45
CA ALA A 10 0.23 -14.51 64.09
C ALA A 10 1.33 -13.88 63.23
N ALA A 11 1.86 -14.65 62.28
CA ALA A 11 2.72 -14.13 61.25
C ALA A 11 1.87 -13.51 60.12
N ALA A 12 1.95 -12.20 59.97
CA ALA A 12 1.33 -11.51 58.84
C ALA A 12 2.23 -11.66 57.60
N LEU A 13 1.78 -12.43 56.62
CA LEU A 13 2.35 -12.47 55.28
C LEU A 13 1.81 -11.26 54.49
N THR A 14 2.65 -10.27 54.26
CA THR A 14 2.38 -9.19 53.29
C THR A 14 2.69 -9.72 51.90
N ILE A 15 1.65 -10.04 51.13
CA ILE A 15 1.77 -10.31 49.69
C ILE A 15 1.77 -8.95 48.98
N THR A 16 2.94 -8.48 48.56
CA THR A 16 3.06 -7.37 47.58
C THR A 16 2.73 -7.95 46.21
N ALA A 17 1.49 -7.75 45.76
CA ALA A 17 1.11 -7.98 44.37
C ALA A 17 1.76 -6.88 43.53
N GLY A 18 2.90 -7.20 42.93
CA GLY A 18 3.47 -6.38 41.85
C GLY A 18 2.56 -6.45 40.64
N LEU A 19 1.90 -5.34 40.33
CA LEU A 19 1.19 -5.17 39.06
C LEU A 19 2.25 -5.10 37.95
N GLN A 20 2.54 -6.23 37.32
CA GLN A 20 3.25 -6.22 36.04
C GLN A 20 2.24 -5.74 34.99
N LEU A 21 2.34 -4.46 34.60
CA LEU A 21 1.76 -4.00 33.35
C LEU A 21 2.48 -4.76 32.23
N ALA A 22 1.83 -5.81 31.72
CA ALA A 22 2.17 -6.35 30.42
C ALA A 22 1.86 -5.26 29.40
N VAL A 23 2.91 -4.59 28.91
CA VAL A 23 2.80 -3.78 27.70
C VAL A 23 2.58 -4.78 26.57
N THR A 24 1.33 -5.12 26.30
CA THR A 24 0.95 -5.75 25.05
C THR A 24 1.14 -4.65 23.99
N THR A 25 2.25 -4.68 23.26
CA THR A 25 2.31 -3.98 21.98
C THR A 25 1.21 -4.62 21.13
N ALA A 26 0.12 -3.90 20.92
CA ALA A 26 -0.87 -4.28 19.94
C ALA A 26 -0.14 -4.46 18.59
N PRO A 27 -0.49 -5.50 17.80
CA PRO A 27 -0.04 -5.54 16.41
C PRO A 27 -0.41 -4.20 15.77
N ALA A 28 0.47 -3.68 14.90
CA ALA A 28 0.15 -2.49 14.13
C ALA A 28 -1.24 -2.70 13.53
N ALA A 29 -2.18 -1.83 13.87
CA ALA A 29 -3.54 -1.97 13.39
C ALA A 29 -3.48 -1.73 11.88
N VAL A 30 -3.72 -2.78 11.11
CA VAL A 30 -4.14 -2.62 9.72
C VAL A 30 -5.33 -1.67 9.76
N ALA A 31 -5.40 -0.69 8.86
CA ALA A 31 -6.51 0.25 8.77
C ALA A 31 -7.77 -0.50 8.31
N GLU A 32 -8.23 -1.44 9.13
CA GLU A 32 -9.44 -2.21 8.87
C GLU A 32 -10.64 -1.32 9.17
N ASN A 33 -11.47 -1.10 8.17
CA ASN A 33 -12.67 -0.32 8.26
C ASN A 33 -13.89 -1.25 8.11
N ASN A 34 -14.54 -1.58 9.25
CA ASN A 34 -15.80 -2.30 9.27
C ASN A 34 -15.83 -3.63 8.48
N GLY A 35 -14.75 -4.41 8.55
CA GLY A 35 -14.62 -5.67 7.82
C GLY A 35 -14.25 -5.50 6.34
N LEU A 36 -13.83 -4.31 5.93
CA LEU A 36 -13.25 -4.09 4.61
C LEU A 36 -11.90 -4.84 4.54
N ALA A 37 -11.92 -5.99 3.88
CA ALA A 37 -10.69 -6.71 3.58
C ALA A 37 -10.02 -6.08 2.35
N VAL A 38 -9.07 -5.17 2.55
CA VAL A 38 -8.25 -4.60 1.48
C VAL A 38 -7.05 -5.52 1.27
N THR A 39 -7.30 -6.68 0.68
CA THR A 39 -6.28 -7.71 0.44
C THR A 39 -5.51 -7.52 -0.86
N ALA A 40 -6.03 -6.67 -1.74
CA ALA A 40 -5.44 -6.29 -3.02
C ALA A 40 -5.75 -4.81 -3.32
N PRO A 41 -4.98 -4.16 -4.20
CA PRO A 41 -5.26 -2.79 -4.62
C PRO A 41 -6.67 -2.65 -5.21
N VAL A 42 -7.30 -1.51 -5.00
CA VAL A 42 -8.61 -1.23 -5.59
C VAL A 42 -8.49 -0.99 -7.10
N MET A 43 -9.50 -1.42 -7.85
CA MET A 43 -9.59 -1.20 -9.30
C MET A 43 -10.89 -0.48 -9.62
N GLY A 44 -10.82 0.54 -10.49
CA GLY A 44 -11.99 1.33 -10.80
C GLY A 44 -11.74 2.46 -11.78
N TRP A 45 -12.49 3.54 -11.64
CA TRP A 45 -12.45 4.74 -12.46
C TRP A 45 -12.70 5.98 -11.60
N SER A 46 -12.12 7.12 -11.99
CA SER A 46 -12.33 8.42 -11.33
C SER A 46 -12.66 9.53 -12.35
N THR A 47 -13.47 10.48 -11.92
CA THR A 47 -13.89 11.61 -12.78
C THR A 47 -12.75 12.58 -13.06
N TRP A 48 -11.69 12.63 -12.23
CA TRP A 48 -10.77 13.78 -12.26
C TRP A 48 -10.05 13.93 -13.59
N SER A 49 -9.37 12.91 -14.09
CA SER A 49 -8.50 13.06 -15.26
C SER A 49 -9.28 13.41 -16.54
N PHE A 50 -10.40 12.73 -16.81
CA PHE A 50 -11.17 12.95 -18.03
C PHE A 50 -12.22 14.07 -17.92
N LEU A 51 -13.03 14.07 -16.86
CA LEU A 51 -14.14 15.03 -16.73
C LEU A 51 -13.73 16.36 -16.13
N ARG A 52 -12.60 16.42 -15.40
CA ARG A 52 -12.11 17.62 -14.71
C ARG A 52 -13.22 18.32 -13.91
N GLY A 53 -13.34 19.61 -14.09
CA GLY A 53 -14.35 20.43 -13.44
C GLY A 53 -15.78 20.34 -14.02
N ALA A 54 -16.08 19.32 -14.83
CA ALA A 54 -17.37 19.19 -15.50
C ALA A 54 -18.13 17.87 -15.24
N PRO A 55 -18.05 17.26 -14.03
CA PRO A 55 -18.84 16.08 -13.72
C PRO A 55 -20.33 16.43 -13.62
N THR A 56 -21.16 15.49 -14.08
CA THR A 56 -22.61 15.52 -13.87
C THR A 56 -23.10 14.11 -13.55
N ALA A 57 -24.28 13.99 -12.92
CA ALA A 57 -24.87 12.69 -12.65
C ALA A 57 -24.89 11.81 -13.91
N ALA A 58 -25.42 12.33 -15.01
CA ALA A 58 -25.52 11.60 -16.28
C ALA A 58 -24.16 11.15 -16.85
N LYS A 59 -23.09 11.96 -16.69
CA LYS A 59 -21.76 11.55 -17.15
C LYS A 59 -21.15 10.47 -16.28
N VAL A 60 -21.31 10.55 -14.96
CA VAL A 60 -20.81 9.53 -14.02
C VAL A 60 -21.55 8.21 -14.22
N GLU A 61 -22.88 8.27 -14.35
CA GLU A 61 -23.73 7.13 -14.66
C GLU A 61 -23.33 6.46 -15.99
N ALA A 62 -23.05 7.26 -17.03
CA ALA A 62 -22.61 6.74 -18.33
C ALA A 62 -21.24 6.02 -18.24
N GLN A 63 -20.30 6.46 -17.39
CA GLN A 63 -19.04 5.76 -17.18
C GLN A 63 -19.25 4.43 -16.41
N ALA A 64 -20.19 4.40 -15.46
CA ALA A 64 -20.58 3.17 -14.77
C ALA A 64 -21.18 2.15 -15.74
N ASP A 65 -22.15 2.57 -16.56
CA ASP A 65 -22.74 1.75 -17.62
C ASP A 65 -21.69 1.22 -18.61
N ALA A 66 -20.70 2.07 -18.95
CA ALA A 66 -19.60 1.71 -19.85
C ALA A 66 -18.64 0.71 -19.20
N MET A 67 -18.27 0.84 -17.94
CA MET A 67 -17.45 -0.13 -17.22
C MET A 67 -18.10 -1.51 -17.21
N LYS A 68 -19.41 -1.57 -17.02
CA LYS A 68 -20.16 -2.82 -17.07
C LYS A 68 -20.27 -3.38 -18.48
N SER A 69 -20.63 -2.57 -19.46
CA SER A 69 -20.90 -3.02 -20.83
C SER A 69 -19.64 -3.37 -21.61
N SER A 70 -18.51 -2.75 -21.32
CA SER A 70 -17.21 -3.10 -21.92
C SER A 70 -16.66 -4.44 -21.43
N GLY A 71 -17.09 -4.93 -20.25
CA GLY A 71 -16.55 -6.13 -19.64
C GLY A 71 -15.52 -5.87 -18.54
N LEU A 72 -15.01 -4.64 -18.36
CA LEU A 72 -14.02 -4.29 -17.34
C LEU A 72 -14.43 -4.74 -15.94
N SER A 73 -15.71 -4.63 -15.59
CA SER A 73 -16.23 -5.11 -14.31
C SER A 73 -16.01 -6.61 -14.06
N SER A 74 -15.97 -7.44 -15.13
CA SER A 74 -15.68 -8.87 -15.03
C SER A 74 -14.18 -9.16 -14.83
N HIS A 75 -13.32 -8.16 -15.02
CA HIS A 75 -11.89 -8.21 -14.80
C HIS A 75 -11.45 -7.57 -13.49
N GLY A 76 -12.41 -7.17 -12.61
CA GLY A 76 -12.14 -6.68 -11.26
C GLY A 76 -12.31 -5.16 -11.07
N TYR A 77 -12.47 -4.38 -12.14
CA TYR A 77 -12.77 -2.94 -12.02
C TYR A 77 -14.15 -2.77 -11.42
N SER A 78 -14.23 -2.21 -10.23
CA SER A 78 -15.48 -2.20 -9.45
C SER A 78 -15.84 -0.86 -8.82
N TYR A 79 -14.95 0.12 -8.83
CA TYR A 79 -15.21 1.43 -8.23
C TYR A 79 -15.47 2.49 -9.29
N ILE A 80 -16.47 3.36 -9.04
CA ILE A 80 -16.75 4.60 -9.79
C ILE A 80 -16.63 5.74 -8.80
N ASN A 81 -15.55 6.52 -8.91
CA ASN A 81 -15.20 7.56 -7.96
C ASN A 81 -15.56 8.95 -8.53
N LEU A 82 -16.44 9.67 -7.85
CA LEU A 82 -16.75 11.06 -8.11
C LEU A 82 -15.79 11.95 -7.32
N ASP A 83 -14.87 12.56 -8.03
CA ASP A 83 -13.87 13.50 -7.52
C ASP A 83 -14.45 14.89 -7.29
N ASP A 84 -13.67 15.95 -7.21
CA ASP A 84 -14.09 17.33 -6.95
C ASP A 84 -15.21 17.81 -7.92
N PHE A 85 -15.75 18.99 -7.69
CA PHE A 85 -16.83 19.65 -8.46
C PHE A 85 -18.24 19.03 -8.31
N TRP A 86 -18.46 18.15 -7.33
CA TRP A 86 -19.82 17.67 -7.04
C TRP A 86 -20.62 18.62 -6.16
N MET A 87 -19.97 19.42 -5.32
CA MET A 87 -20.60 20.33 -4.38
C MET A 87 -21.01 21.65 -5.05
N ALA A 88 -22.01 22.31 -4.46
CA ALA A 88 -22.41 23.67 -4.83
C ALA A 88 -21.46 24.69 -4.18
N CYS A 89 -21.06 25.73 -4.93
CA CYS A 89 -20.20 26.82 -4.45
C CYS A 89 -20.92 28.16 -4.44
N ASN A 90 -20.48 29.06 -3.57
CA ASN A 90 -20.77 30.50 -3.63
C ASN A 90 -19.47 31.31 -3.36
N SER A 91 -19.57 32.62 -3.21
CA SER A 91 -18.41 33.50 -2.95
C SER A 91 -17.69 33.22 -1.63
N ASN A 92 -18.28 32.45 -0.73
CA ASN A 92 -17.72 32.09 0.59
C ASN A 92 -17.30 30.62 0.69
N GLY A 93 -17.22 29.93 -0.45
CA GLY A 93 -16.80 28.52 -0.49
C GLY A 93 -17.94 27.53 -0.72
N PRO A 94 -17.78 26.27 -0.29
CA PRO A 94 -18.81 25.26 -0.43
C PRO A 94 -20.11 25.66 0.28
N GLN A 95 -21.24 25.55 -0.41
CA GLN A 95 -22.54 25.70 0.21
C GLN A 95 -22.85 24.51 1.11
N VAL A 96 -23.55 24.78 2.21
CA VAL A 96 -23.75 23.79 3.26
C VAL A 96 -25.23 23.58 3.58
N ASP A 97 -25.54 22.42 4.12
CA ASP A 97 -26.82 22.09 4.74
C ASP A 97 -26.98 22.76 6.12
N ALA A 98 -28.06 22.45 6.80
CA ALA A 98 -28.37 23.02 8.13
C ALA A 98 -27.33 22.63 9.20
N ASN A 99 -26.51 21.60 8.97
CA ASN A 99 -25.49 21.08 9.89
C ASN A 99 -24.06 21.40 9.44
N GLY A 100 -23.90 22.27 8.45
CA GLY A 100 -22.59 22.73 7.97
C GLY A 100 -21.86 21.77 7.02
N ARG A 101 -22.54 20.76 6.44
CA ARG A 101 -21.98 19.80 5.48
C ARG A 101 -22.24 20.26 4.05
N TRP A 102 -21.36 19.91 3.12
CA TRP A 102 -21.51 20.28 1.71
C TRP A 102 -22.80 19.72 1.11
N ILE A 103 -23.44 20.52 0.26
CA ILE A 103 -24.58 20.08 -0.54
C ILE A 103 -24.18 19.85 -1.98
N ALA A 104 -24.76 18.82 -2.59
CA ALA A 104 -24.57 18.56 -4.01
C ALA A 104 -25.06 19.75 -4.85
N ASN A 105 -24.36 20.04 -5.95
CA ASN A 105 -24.79 21.06 -6.89
C ASN A 105 -26.08 20.59 -7.62
N PRO A 106 -27.22 21.21 -7.39
CA PRO A 106 -28.50 20.73 -7.96
C PRO A 106 -28.57 20.87 -9.47
N ALA A 107 -27.73 21.70 -10.09
CA ALA A 107 -27.68 21.84 -11.55
C ALA A 107 -26.99 20.66 -12.23
N THR A 108 -25.98 20.05 -11.59
CA THR A 108 -25.23 18.95 -12.13
C THR A 108 -25.65 17.58 -11.53
N PHE A 109 -26.17 17.60 -10.30
CA PHE A 109 -26.64 16.41 -9.56
C PHE A 109 -28.08 16.65 -9.04
N PRO A 110 -29.09 16.75 -9.93
CA PRO A 110 -30.46 17.11 -9.54
C PRO A 110 -31.12 16.08 -8.61
N GLY A 111 -30.70 14.81 -8.66
CA GLY A 111 -31.16 13.76 -7.76
C GLY A 111 -30.35 13.62 -6.47
N GLY A 112 -29.32 14.46 -6.29
CA GLY A 112 -28.33 14.34 -5.22
C GLY A 112 -27.36 13.17 -5.44
N ILE A 113 -26.38 13.04 -4.53
CA ILE A 113 -25.32 12.03 -4.64
C ILE A 113 -25.86 10.60 -4.41
N ALA A 114 -26.81 10.44 -3.51
CA ALA A 114 -27.42 9.13 -3.25
C ALA A 114 -28.08 8.51 -4.49
N ALA A 115 -28.61 9.31 -5.41
CA ALA A 115 -29.18 8.81 -6.66
C ALA A 115 -28.11 8.24 -7.59
N VAL A 116 -26.97 8.93 -7.72
CA VAL A 116 -25.81 8.46 -8.50
C VAL A 116 -25.25 7.17 -7.90
N ALA A 117 -25.04 7.13 -6.58
CA ALA A 117 -24.59 5.93 -5.87
C ALA A 117 -25.55 4.75 -6.09
N SER A 118 -26.86 5.00 -6.05
CA SER A 118 -27.88 3.96 -6.33
C SER A 118 -27.81 3.43 -7.76
N HIS A 119 -27.54 4.27 -8.76
CA HIS A 119 -27.33 3.86 -10.15
C HIS A 119 -26.10 2.96 -10.27
N VAL A 120 -24.97 3.42 -9.75
CA VAL A 120 -23.69 2.67 -9.74
C VAL A 120 -23.85 1.29 -9.06
N HIS A 121 -24.55 1.23 -7.94
CA HIS A 121 -24.86 -0.03 -7.26
C HIS A 121 -25.81 -0.92 -8.10
N GLY A 122 -26.73 -0.31 -8.86
CA GLY A 122 -27.59 -1.04 -9.80
C GLY A 122 -26.82 -1.77 -10.88
N ASP A 123 -25.62 -1.31 -11.22
CA ASP A 123 -24.69 -1.98 -12.13
C ASP A 123 -23.82 -3.05 -11.44
N GLY A 124 -23.93 -3.19 -10.13
CA GLY A 124 -23.11 -4.10 -9.33
C GLY A 124 -21.74 -3.54 -8.98
N LEU A 125 -21.54 -2.22 -9.17
CA LEU A 125 -20.31 -1.49 -8.89
C LEU A 125 -20.38 -0.80 -7.51
N LYS A 126 -19.28 -0.22 -7.07
CA LYS A 126 -19.12 0.53 -5.83
C LYS A 126 -18.95 2.01 -6.14
N PHE A 127 -19.43 2.86 -5.25
CA PHE A 127 -19.40 4.31 -5.45
C PHE A 127 -18.42 5.00 -4.50
N GLY A 128 -17.54 5.84 -5.04
CA GLY A 128 -16.61 6.67 -4.28
C GLY A 128 -16.92 8.15 -4.35
N LEU A 129 -16.51 8.89 -3.33
CA LEU A 129 -16.73 10.33 -3.21
C LEU A 129 -15.47 11.05 -2.71
N TYR A 130 -15.38 12.35 -3.00
CA TYR A 130 -14.26 13.23 -2.68
C TYR A 130 -14.63 14.25 -1.61
N VAL A 131 -13.68 14.54 -0.72
CA VAL A 131 -13.71 15.70 0.20
C VAL A 131 -12.30 16.26 0.40
N THR A 132 -12.21 17.38 1.13
CA THR A 132 -10.95 17.94 1.65
C THR A 132 -10.99 18.07 3.17
N PRO A 133 -9.84 18.18 3.86
CA PRO A 133 -9.80 18.46 5.29
C PRO A 133 -10.50 19.75 5.68
N GLY A 134 -10.86 19.87 6.96
CA GLY A 134 -11.34 21.12 7.54
C GLY A 134 -12.85 21.33 7.51
N ILE A 135 -13.24 22.59 7.74
CA ILE A 135 -14.64 23.05 7.81
C ILE A 135 -14.87 24.20 6.84
N PRO A 136 -15.98 24.22 6.05
CA PRO A 136 -16.26 25.29 5.12
C PRO A 136 -16.60 26.61 5.83
N GLN A 137 -16.12 27.72 5.27
CA GLN A 137 -16.40 29.05 5.79
C GLN A 137 -17.91 29.32 5.91
N ASN A 138 -18.73 28.80 5.00
CA ASN A 138 -20.18 28.94 5.07
C ASN A 138 -20.78 28.30 6.33
N ALA A 139 -20.24 27.18 6.82
CA ALA A 139 -20.67 26.56 8.08
C ALA A 139 -20.35 27.45 9.28
N VAL A 140 -19.15 28.04 9.28
CA VAL A 140 -18.69 28.98 10.33
C VAL A 140 -19.54 30.26 10.32
N LEU A 141 -19.74 30.89 9.17
CA LEU A 141 -20.57 32.10 9.04
C LEU A 141 -22.04 31.89 9.42
N ALA A 142 -22.59 30.72 9.11
CA ALA A 142 -23.95 30.35 9.50
C ALA A 142 -24.02 29.91 10.98
N ASN A 143 -22.90 29.73 11.62
CA ASN A 143 -22.80 29.13 12.96
C ASN A 143 -23.61 27.83 13.06
N SER A 144 -23.42 26.95 12.08
CA SER A 144 -24.21 25.72 11.92
C SER A 144 -24.12 24.85 13.17
N PRO A 145 -25.24 24.30 13.66
CA PRO A 145 -25.24 23.37 14.79
C PRO A 145 -24.60 22.05 14.41
N ILE A 146 -23.86 21.45 15.36
CA ILE A 146 -23.24 20.15 15.19
C ILE A 146 -24.19 19.09 15.73
N LEU A 147 -24.56 18.13 14.88
CA LEU A 147 -25.50 17.07 15.21
C LEU A 147 -25.11 16.29 16.47
N GLY A 148 -26.08 16.09 17.37
CA GLY A 148 -25.89 15.31 18.59
C GLY A 148 -25.14 16.04 19.72
N THR A 149 -24.84 17.33 19.55
CA THR A 149 -24.14 18.16 20.53
C THR A 149 -24.89 19.47 20.79
N SER A 150 -24.37 20.28 21.74
CA SER A 150 -24.77 21.68 21.90
C SER A 150 -23.82 22.66 21.22
N ASP A 151 -22.79 22.14 20.54
CA ASP A 151 -21.72 22.92 19.93
C ASP A 151 -22.10 23.39 18.54
N THR A 152 -21.37 24.37 18.03
CA THR A 152 -21.59 24.96 16.72
C THR A 152 -20.30 25.07 15.93
N ALA A 153 -20.41 25.30 14.62
CA ALA A 153 -19.30 25.30 13.68
C ALA A 153 -18.21 26.32 14.03
N ASP A 154 -18.58 27.52 14.53
CA ASP A 154 -17.62 28.55 14.92
C ASP A 154 -16.79 28.16 16.17
N GLN A 155 -17.32 27.29 17.03
CA GLN A 155 -16.63 26.82 18.25
C GLN A 155 -15.55 25.79 17.96
N ILE A 156 -15.64 25.09 16.84
CA ILE A 156 -14.67 24.09 16.43
C ILE A 156 -13.72 24.55 15.34
N ALA A 157 -14.04 25.66 14.64
CA ALA A 157 -13.22 26.17 13.54
C ALA A 157 -11.94 26.83 14.06
N GLU A 158 -10.88 26.72 13.28
CA GLU A 158 -9.63 27.49 13.41
C GLU A 158 -9.45 28.42 12.20
N PRO A 159 -10.08 29.62 12.17
CA PRO A 159 -10.06 30.49 11.01
C PRO A 159 -8.66 31.01 10.61
N SER A 160 -7.67 30.90 11.48
CA SER A 160 -6.27 31.21 11.19
C SER A 160 -5.54 30.14 10.38
N VAL A 161 -6.11 28.93 10.29
CA VAL A 161 -5.64 27.83 9.47
C VAL A 161 -6.53 27.76 8.22
N THR A 162 -5.90 27.84 7.06
CA THR A 162 -6.58 27.71 5.77
C THR A 162 -6.35 26.31 5.24
N GLU A 163 -7.45 25.60 5.01
CA GLU A 163 -7.42 24.31 4.33
C GLU A 163 -7.72 24.48 2.84
N THR A 164 -7.25 23.52 2.06
CA THR A 164 -7.39 23.54 0.61
C THR A 164 -8.73 22.96 0.18
N ASN A 165 -9.47 23.72 -0.65
CA ASN A 165 -10.53 23.19 -1.52
C ASN A 165 -10.34 23.79 -2.89
N TYR A 166 -10.07 22.97 -3.90
CA TYR A 166 -9.63 23.45 -5.20
C TYR A 166 -10.74 24.11 -6.00
N ASN A 167 -11.97 23.58 -5.93
CA ASN A 167 -13.12 24.14 -6.63
C ASN A 167 -13.71 25.38 -5.94
N CYS A 168 -14.14 25.20 -4.69
CA CYS A 168 -14.90 26.25 -3.97
C CYS A 168 -14.03 27.19 -3.13
N GLN A 169 -12.82 26.78 -2.77
CA GLN A 169 -11.94 27.48 -1.82
C GLN A 169 -12.58 27.72 -0.43
N HIS A 170 -12.03 28.61 0.39
CA HIS A 170 -12.61 29.07 1.66
C HIS A 170 -12.98 27.95 2.65
N MET A 171 -12.00 27.13 2.95
CA MET A 171 -12.03 26.15 4.05
C MET A 171 -11.15 26.63 5.20
N HIS A 172 -11.46 26.24 6.42
CA HIS A 172 -10.71 26.51 7.64
C HIS A 172 -10.32 25.20 8.34
N GLY A 173 -9.26 25.24 9.14
CA GLY A 173 -8.90 24.12 10.01
C GLY A 173 -9.97 23.85 11.08
N ILE A 174 -9.88 22.65 11.66
CA ILE A 174 -10.72 22.23 12.79
C ILE A 174 -9.83 22.02 14.03
N ASN A 175 -10.23 22.62 15.15
CA ASN A 175 -9.64 22.36 16.46
C ASN A 175 -10.19 21.06 17.04
N TYR A 176 -9.47 19.97 16.86
CA TYR A 176 -9.88 18.66 17.37
C TYR A 176 -9.81 18.51 18.90
N SER A 177 -9.31 19.53 19.62
CA SER A 177 -9.44 19.60 21.08
C SER A 177 -10.79 20.17 21.52
N ALA A 178 -11.53 20.81 20.63
CA ALA A 178 -12.85 21.36 20.93
C ALA A 178 -13.90 20.23 21.04
N PRO A 179 -14.79 20.28 22.05
CA PRO A 179 -15.97 19.42 22.07
C PRO A 179 -16.76 19.60 20.76
N GLY A 180 -17.33 18.54 20.25
CA GLY A 180 -18.09 18.60 19.00
C GLY A 180 -17.28 18.41 17.71
N ALA A 181 -15.95 18.61 17.69
CA ALA A 181 -15.15 18.46 16.47
C ALA A 181 -15.25 17.04 15.86
N GLN A 182 -15.06 16.01 16.67
CA GLN A 182 -15.24 14.63 16.21
C GLN A 182 -16.69 14.35 15.80
N ALA A 183 -17.69 14.90 16.51
CA ALA A 183 -19.11 14.71 16.17
C ALA A 183 -19.47 15.36 14.84
N TYR A 184 -18.80 16.48 14.47
CA TYR A 184 -18.96 17.09 13.16
C TYR A 184 -18.53 16.12 12.04
N ILE A 185 -17.31 15.53 12.12
CA ILE A 185 -16.82 14.57 11.14
C ILE A 185 -17.66 13.28 11.15
N ASN A 186 -18.10 12.83 12.33
CA ASN A 186 -19.01 11.68 12.43
C ASN A 186 -20.29 11.92 11.62
N SER A 187 -20.88 13.13 11.69
CA SER A 187 -22.08 13.46 10.96
C SER A 187 -21.91 13.39 9.43
N TRP A 188 -20.72 13.73 8.92
CA TRP A 188 -20.36 13.59 7.51
C TRP A 188 -20.26 12.11 7.11
N ALA A 189 -19.54 11.32 7.89
CA ALA A 189 -19.37 9.89 7.62
C ALA A 189 -20.72 9.15 7.63
N ASP A 190 -21.60 9.47 8.57
CA ASP A 190 -22.96 8.92 8.64
C ASP A 190 -23.80 9.30 7.41
N GLU A 191 -23.67 10.53 6.93
CA GLU A 191 -24.34 10.96 5.71
C GLU A 191 -23.84 10.20 4.49
N PHE A 192 -22.51 10.09 4.31
CA PHE A 192 -21.92 9.35 3.21
C PHE A 192 -22.29 7.86 3.24
N ALA A 193 -22.29 7.27 4.43
CA ALA A 193 -22.77 5.90 4.61
C ALA A 193 -24.23 5.76 4.20
N SER A 194 -25.09 6.75 4.55
CA SER A 194 -26.51 6.78 4.16
C SER A 194 -26.73 6.93 2.66
N TRP A 195 -25.83 7.62 1.96
CA TRP A 195 -25.84 7.75 0.50
C TRP A 195 -25.31 6.50 -0.22
N GLY A 196 -24.69 5.58 0.50
CA GLY A 196 -24.13 4.37 -0.07
C GLY A 196 -22.70 4.52 -0.56
N VAL A 197 -21.91 5.46 -0.04
CA VAL A 197 -20.50 5.62 -0.38
C VAL A 197 -19.70 4.40 0.10
N ASP A 198 -18.82 3.86 -0.75
CA ASP A 198 -17.95 2.70 -0.52
C ASP A 198 -16.46 3.06 -0.48
N TYR A 199 -16.11 4.27 -0.92
CA TYR A 199 -14.76 4.78 -1.01
C TYR A 199 -14.76 6.29 -0.79
N LEU A 200 -13.87 6.78 0.05
CA LEU A 200 -13.72 8.20 0.32
C LEU A 200 -12.30 8.66 0.01
N LYS A 201 -12.15 9.59 -0.94
CA LYS A 201 -10.89 10.29 -1.20
C LYS A 201 -10.87 11.59 -0.41
N ILE A 202 -9.85 11.78 0.42
CA ILE A 202 -9.57 13.06 1.08
C ILE A 202 -8.35 13.68 0.41
N ASP A 203 -8.54 14.83 -0.22
CA ASP A 203 -7.51 15.50 -1.01
C ASP A 203 -6.92 16.72 -0.30
N GLY A 204 -5.72 17.14 -0.73
CA GLY A 204 -5.02 18.26 -0.11
C GLY A 204 -4.32 17.90 1.22
N VAL A 205 -4.14 16.61 1.50
CA VAL A 205 -3.62 16.11 2.77
C VAL A 205 -2.11 16.36 2.90
N GLY A 206 -1.70 16.91 4.04
CA GLY A 206 -0.33 17.02 4.48
C GLY A 206 -0.14 16.49 5.90
N THR A 207 1.07 16.60 6.44
CA THR A 207 1.34 16.15 7.82
C THR A 207 0.65 17.00 8.88
N SER A 208 0.24 18.23 8.56
CA SER A 208 -0.60 19.10 9.41
C SER A 208 -1.99 18.50 9.64
N ASP A 209 -2.50 17.74 8.65
CA ASP A 209 -3.87 17.25 8.61
C ASP A 209 -4.03 15.85 9.23
N ILE A 210 -2.96 15.33 9.85
CA ILE A 210 -3.04 14.04 10.58
C ILE A 210 -4.21 14.01 11.58
N PRO A 211 -4.51 15.07 12.35
CA PRO A 211 -5.69 15.08 13.22
C PRO A 211 -7.02 14.95 12.46
N ASP A 212 -7.15 15.59 11.29
CA ASP A 212 -8.31 15.45 10.41
C ASP A 212 -8.47 14.00 9.95
N ILE A 213 -7.38 13.42 9.42
CA ILE A 213 -7.40 12.04 8.93
C ILE A 213 -7.71 11.04 10.06
N GLN A 214 -7.20 11.27 11.25
CA GLN A 214 -7.52 10.46 12.43
C GLN A 214 -9.01 10.54 12.79
N ALA A 215 -9.59 11.74 12.70
CA ALA A 215 -11.02 11.96 12.94
C ALA A 215 -11.87 11.27 11.86
N TRP A 216 -11.50 11.39 10.59
CA TRP A 216 -12.18 10.69 9.48
C TRP A 216 -12.07 9.18 9.60
N SER A 217 -10.88 8.64 9.85
CA SER A 217 -10.68 7.20 10.06
C SER A 217 -11.55 6.67 11.21
N THR A 218 -11.67 7.42 12.30
CA THR A 218 -12.55 7.10 13.43
C THR A 218 -14.02 7.17 13.03
N ALA A 219 -14.41 8.22 12.33
CA ALA A 219 -15.80 8.46 11.90
C ALA A 219 -16.29 7.38 10.93
N LEU A 220 -15.47 7.00 9.95
CA LEU A 220 -15.83 5.96 8.98
C LEU A 220 -16.07 4.61 9.66
N ARG A 221 -15.24 4.23 10.65
CA ARG A 221 -15.40 2.98 11.39
C ARG A 221 -16.72 2.92 12.17
N GLN A 222 -17.15 4.03 12.76
CA GLN A 222 -18.40 4.05 13.55
C GLN A 222 -19.67 3.92 12.72
N THR A 223 -19.63 4.23 11.39
CA THR A 223 -20.80 4.09 10.53
C THR A 223 -21.28 2.66 10.39
N GLY A 224 -20.40 1.67 10.65
CA GLY A 224 -20.65 0.25 10.42
C GLY A 224 -20.66 -0.15 8.93
N ARG A 225 -20.50 0.81 7.98
CA ARG A 225 -20.35 0.53 6.55
C ARG A 225 -18.87 0.38 6.20
N PRO A 226 -18.47 -0.64 5.41
CA PRO A 226 -17.11 -0.74 4.87
C PRO A 226 -16.89 0.35 3.80
N ILE A 227 -16.06 1.36 4.14
CA ILE A 227 -15.72 2.47 3.26
C ILE A 227 -14.21 2.55 3.20
N ALA A 228 -13.61 2.35 2.02
CA ALA A 228 -12.17 2.51 1.84
C ALA A 228 -11.79 3.99 1.96
N LEU A 229 -10.71 4.28 2.68
CA LEU A 229 -10.18 5.64 2.85
C LEU A 229 -8.91 5.81 2.04
N GLU A 230 -8.93 6.76 1.12
CA GLU A 230 -7.80 7.18 0.28
C GLU A 230 -7.35 8.59 0.65
N LEU A 231 -6.04 8.79 0.78
CA LEU A 231 -5.43 10.08 1.04
C LEU A 231 -4.74 10.60 -0.21
N SER A 232 -5.05 11.82 -0.62
CA SER A 232 -4.53 12.41 -1.84
C SER A 232 -3.74 13.68 -1.57
N ASN A 233 -2.76 13.88 -2.36
CA ASN A 233 -1.71 14.88 -2.54
C ASN A 233 -0.33 14.20 -2.55
N THR A 234 0.76 14.95 -2.56
CA THR A 234 2.11 14.39 -2.40
C THR A 234 2.40 14.16 -0.91
N LEU A 235 2.07 12.96 -0.41
CA LEU A 235 2.23 12.67 1.00
C LEU A 235 3.70 12.45 1.37
N SER A 236 4.04 12.81 2.62
CA SER A 236 5.41 12.63 3.12
C SER A 236 5.69 11.18 3.47
N ILE A 237 6.71 10.59 2.86
CA ILE A 237 7.18 9.23 3.17
C ILE A 237 7.61 9.07 4.65
N SER A 238 8.08 10.15 5.29
CA SER A 238 8.44 10.09 6.71
C SER A 238 7.25 9.84 7.63
N ALA A 239 6.03 10.07 7.16
CA ALA A 239 4.79 9.78 7.87
C ALA A 239 4.07 8.52 7.36
N ALA A 240 4.68 7.73 6.48
CA ALA A 240 4.08 6.52 5.90
C ALA A 240 3.51 5.54 6.95
N PRO A 241 4.18 5.28 8.11
CA PRO A 241 3.59 4.45 9.16
C PRO A 241 2.30 5.03 9.75
N THR A 242 2.15 6.36 9.77
CA THR A 242 0.92 7.02 10.22
C THR A 242 -0.17 6.87 9.16
N TRP A 243 0.14 7.11 7.89
CA TRP A 243 -0.81 6.95 6.80
C TRP A 243 -1.36 5.53 6.74
N SER A 244 -0.50 4.52 6.79
CA SER A 244 -0.89 3.11 6.75
C SER A 244 -1.71 2.66 7.98
N SER A 245 -1.60 3.35 9.12
CA SER A 245 -2.43 3.06 10.30
C SER A 245 -3.83 3.67 10.23
N LEU A 246 -4.04 4.67 9.37
CA LEU A 246 -5.26 5.47 9.31
C LEU A 246 -6.08 5.24 8.04
N ALA A 247 -5.44 4.89 6.92
CA ALA A 247 -6.06 4.83 5.60
C ALA A 247 -5.75 3.51 4.87
N ASN A 248 -6.47 3.27 3.76
CA ASN A 248 -6.33 2.08 2.92
C ASN A 248 -5.57 2.37 1.62
N GLY A 249 -5.29 3.65 1.33
CA GLY A 249 -4.46 4.08 0.23
C GLY A 249 -3.92 5.49 0.48
N TRP A 250 -2.79 5.80 -0.17
CA TRP A 250 -2.14 7.11 -0.02
C TRP A 250 -1.29 7.46 -1.23
N ARG A 251 -1.56 8.64 -1.78
CA ARG A 251 -0.83 9.21 -2.91
C ARG A 251 0.62 9.50 -2.55
N THR A 252 1.52 8.98 -3.34
CA THR A 252 2.98 9.11 -3.13
C THR A 252 3.60 10.25 -3.92
N THR A 253 2.85 10.77 -4.90
CA THR A 253 3.30 11.80 -5.85
C THR A 253 2.21 12.82 -6.11
N GLY A 254 2.55 13.93 -6.74
CA GLY A 254 1.57 14.87 -7.33
C GLY A 254 0.78 14.24 -8.47
N ASP A 255 -0.11 15.01 -9.07
CA ASP A 255 -1.00 14.56 -10.13
C ASP A 255 -0.26 14.03 -11.35
N ILE A 256 -0.82 12.97 -11.97
CA ILE A 256 -0.28 12.35 -13.18
C ILE A 256 -0.64 13.16 -14.43
N GLU A 257 -1.61 14.03 -14.31
CA GLU A 257 -2.13 14.79 -15.42
C GLU A 257 -1.13 15.82 -15.94
N CYS A 258 -1.06 15.95 -17.26
CA CYS A 258 -0.29 17.00 -17.91
C CYS A 258 -1.16 18.25 -18.10
N TYR A 259 -1.41 19.03 -17.03
CA TYR A 259 -2.22 20.27 -17.10
C TYR A 259 -1.67 21.28 -18.12
N SER A 260 -0.36 21.31 -18.37
CA SER A 260 0.26 22.18 -19.37
C SER A 260 0.10 21.67 -20.81
N CYS A 261 -0.28 20.41 -21.01
CA CYS A 261 -0.51 19.80 -22.31
C CYS A 261 -1.93 20.08 -22.82
N GLU A 262 -2.85 20.42 -21.94
CA GLU A 262 -4.27 20.64 -22.27
C GLU A 262 -4.44 21.83 -23.22
N SER A 263 -5.29 21.69 -24.21
CA SER A 263 -5.58 22.75 -25.17
C SER A 263 -7.05 22.74 -25.60
N GLY A 264 -7.57 23.92 -25.91
CA GLY A 264 -8.91 24.08 -26.50
C GLY A 264 -10.09 23.69 -25.60
N GLY A 265 -9.87 23.61 -24.27
CA GLY A 265 -10.90 23.21 -23.30
C GLY A 265 -11.14 21.69 -23.22
N SER A 266 -10.22 20.91 -23.80
CA SER A 266 -10.17 19.45 -23.64
C SER A 266 -9.16 19.11 -22.55
N SER A 267 -9.45 18.05 -21.76
CA SER A 267 -8.49 17.42 -20.83
C SER A 267 -7.43 16.59 -21.52
N ASN A 268 -7.53 16.39 -22.85
CA ASN A 268 -6.54 15.63 -23.61
C ASN A 268 -5.40 16.53 -24.15
N PRO A 269 -4.13 16.02 -24.17
CA PRO A 269 -3.74 14.72 -23.63
C PRO A 269 -3.80 14.67 -22.10
N LEU A 270 -4.20 13.52 -21.55
CA LEU A 270 -4.38 13.35 -20.09
C LEU A 270 -3.06 13.44 -19.34
N THR A 271 -2.02 12.79 -19.86
CA THR A 271 -0.69 12.73 -19.23
C THR A 271 0.42 12.88 -20.27
N ASP A 272 1.67 12.80 -19.83
CA ASP A 272 2.86 12.70 -20.69
C ASP A 272 3.86 11.69 -20.10
N TRP A 273 4.89 11.38 -20.90
CA TRP A 273 5.93 10.45 -20.45
C TRP A 273 6.70 10.94 -19.21
N ALA A 274 6.93 12.23 -19.08
CA ALA A 274 7.67 12.77 -17.93
C ALA A 274 6.93 12.50 -16.61
N ASN A 275 5.61 12.62 -16.64
CA ASN A 275 4.76 12.30 -15.51
C ASN A 275 4.80 10.79 -15.19
N VAL A 276 4.66 9.91 -16.18
CA VAL A 276 4.78 8.45 -16.00
C VAL A 276 6.17 8.08 -15.46
N PHE A 277 7.24 8.60 -16.09
CA PHE A 277 8.61 8.32 -15.68
C PHE A 277 8.89 8.75 -14.24
N SER A 278 8.30 9.84 -13.80
CA SER A 278 8.48 10.35 -12.43
C SER A 278 8.02 9.36 -11.35
N ARG A 279 7.21 8.34 -11.68
CA ARG A 279 6.69 7.33 -10.74
C ARG A 279 7.67 6.19 -10.45
N PHE A 280 8.71 5.99 -11.28
CA PHE A 280 9.69 4.92 -11.06
C PHE A 280 10.46 5.07 -9.74
N ALA A 281 10.82 6.28 -9.36
CA ALA A 281 11.54 6.51 -8.10
C ALA A 281 10.63 6.33 -6.85
N PRO A 282 9.43 6.89 -6.80
CA PRO A 282 8.46 6.61 -5.76
C PRO A 282 8.08 5.13 -5.66
N ALA A 283 7.85 4.42 -6.78
CA ALA A 283 7.56 2.99 -6.77
C ALA A 283 8.62 2.19 -6.00
N ALA A 284 9.90 2.57 -6.13
CA ALA A 284 10.97 1.95 -5.38
C ALA A 284 11.06 2.41 -3.92
N SER A 285 10.88 3.71 -3.65
CA SER A 285 11.10 4.25 -2.29
C SER A 285 9.92 4.02 -1.34
N TRP A 286 8.70 3.94 -1.87
CA TRP A 286 7.50 3.68 -1.10
C TRP A 286 7.14 2.18 -1.02
N GLN A 287 7.82 1.33 -1.78
CA GLN A 287 7.58 -0.11 -1.82
C GLN A 287 7.35 -0.73 -0.42
N PRO A 288 8.16 -0.40 0.62
CA PRO A 288 8.02 -1.04 1.92
C PRO A 288 6.75 -0.70 2.68
N TYR A 289 5.98 0.26 2.21
CA TYR A 289 4.80 0.77 2.93
C TYR A 289 3.48 0.32 2.31
N GLY A 290 3.51 -0.19 1.06
CA GLY A 290 2.35 -0.79 0.41
C GLY A 290 2.18 -2.26 0.75
N GLY A 291 0.93 -2.74 0.74
CA GLY A 291 0.61 -4.14 0.98
C GLY A 291 -0.80 -4.34 1.49
N PRO A 292 -1.20 -5.57 1.82
CA PRO A 292 -2.54 -5.86 2.30
C PRO A 292 -2.96 -4.97 3.49
N GLY A 293 -4.07 -4.29 3.33
CA GLY A 293 -4.58 -3.29 4.27
C GLY A 293 -4.45 -1.85 3.77
N GLY A 294 -3.43 -1.53 2.97
CA GLY A 294 -3.25 -0.19 2.42
C GLY A 294 -2.16 -0.13 1.34
N TRP A 295 -2.37 0.69 0.32
CA TRP A 295 -1.61 0.68 -0.92
C TRP A 295 -0.99 2.04 -1.25
N ASN A 296 0.22 2.00 -1.80
CA ASN A 296 0.84 3.18 -2.40
C ASN A 296 0.10 3.54 -3.68
N ASP A 297 -0.44 4.74 -3.76
CA ASP A 297 -1.12 5.24 -4.95
C ASP A 297 -0.17 6.14 -5.76
N TYR A 298 -0.03 5.85 -7.05
CA TYR A 298 0.77 6.62 -8.01
C TYR A 298 -0.10 7.47 -8.93
N ASP A 299 -1.39 7.63 -8.57
CA ASP A 299 -2.44 8.34 -9.29
C ASP A 299 -3.10 7.52 -10.39
N SER A 300 -4.01 8.17 -11.10
CA SER A 300 -4.82 7.56 -12.15
C SER A 300 -3.99 6.82 -13.20
N LEU A 301 -4.53 5.72 -13.69
CA LEU A 301 -3.98 4.96 -14.81
C LEU A 301 -4.54 5.53 -16.12
N GLU A 302 -3.70 6.28 -16.84
CA GLU A 302 -4.08 6.95 -18.09
C GLU A 302 -3.88 6.01 -19.29
N VAL A 303 -4.64 4.94 -19.31
CA VAL A 303 -4.71 3.91 -20.36
C VAL A 303 -6.17 3.66 -20.69
N GLY A 304 -6.57 3.86 -21.95
CA GLY A 304 -7.96 3.61 -22.35
C GLY A 304 -8.39 4.31 -23.65
N ASN A 305 -7.79 5.45 -24.01
CA ASN A 305 -8.20 6.22 -25.19
C ASN A 305 -7.08 6.35 -26.25
N GLY A 306 -6.15 5.43 -26.28
CA GLY A 306 -5.11 5.37 -27.28
C GLY A 306 -4.16 6.57 -27.22
N ALA A 307 -3.85 7.14 -28.38
CA ALA A 307 -2.97 8.30 -28.47
C ALA A 307 -3.52 9.56 -27.77
N SER A 308 -4.82 9.61 -27.48
CA SER A 308 -5.45 10.73 -26.78
C SER A 308 -5.02 10.82 -25.31
N ASP A 309 -4.51 9.72 -24.75
CA ASP A 309 -3.96 9.69 -23.37
C ASP A 309 -2.65 10.50 -23.26
N GLY A 310 -1.95 10.73 -24.39
CA GLY A 310 -0.74 11.55 -24.46
C GLY A 310 0.57 10.77 -24.44
N ILE A 311 0.49 9.46 -24.35
CA ILE A 311 1.63 8.53 -24.33
C ILE A 311 1.47 7.45 -25.41
N THR A 312 2.57 6.91 -25.88
CA THR A 312 2.60 5.86 -26.93
C THR A 312 2.11 4.51 -26.39
N ALA A 313 1.76 3.58 -27.29
CA ALA A 313 1.33 2.25 -26.88
C ALA A 313 2.37 1.49 -26.00
N PRO A 314 3.70 1.52 -26.31
CA PRO A 314 4.68 0.96 -25.40
C PRO A 314 4.70 1.64 -24.02
N GLU A 315 4.53 2.97 -23.96
CA GLU A 315 4.50 3.73 -22.70
C GLU A 315 3.23 3.41 -21.89
N ARG A 316 2.08 3.18 -22.55
CA ARG A 316 0.87 2.72 -21.85
C ARG A 316 1.05 1.33 -21.23
N GLN A 317 1.70 0.39 -21.97
CA GLN A 317 2.09 -0.91 -21.40
C GLN A 317 3.05 -0.75 -20.22
N THR A 318 4.01 0.16 -20.33
CA THR A 318 4.95 0.50 -19.25
C THR A 318 4.21 1.02 -18.03
N MET A 319 3.30 1.96 -18.20
CA MET A 319 2.51 2.52 -17.11
C MET A 319 1.72 1.43 -16.38
N MET A 320 0.93 0.63 -17.09
CA MET A 320 0.16 -0.45 -16.48
C MET A 320 1.05 -1.51 -15.83
N SER A 321 2.18 -1.86 -16.44
CA SER A 321 3.14 -2.82 -15.85
C SER A 321 3.78 -2.30 -14.57
N LEU A 322 4.13 -1.01 -14.50
CA LEU A 322 4.72 -0.39 -13.32
C LEU A 322 3.71 -0.33 -12.17
N TRP A 323 2.47 0.11 -12.43
CA TRP A 323 1.40 0.12 -11.42
C TRP A 323 1.14 -1.30 -10.89
N SER A 324 1.02 -2.28 -11.80
CA SER A 324 0.78 -3.67 -11.41
C SER A 324 1.93 -4.29 -10.60
N LEU A 325 3.18 -4.04 -10.98
CA LEU A 325 4.33 -4.52 -10.20
C LEU A 325 4.40 -3.82 -8.84
N ALA A 326 4.10 -2.53 -8.79
CA ALA A 326 4.11 -1.77 -7.54
C ALA A 326 2.91 -2.09 -6.62
N GLY A 327 1.93 -2.88 -7.06
CA GLY A 327 0.70 -3.16 -6.33
C GLY A 327 -0.08 -1.88 -6.04
N ALA A 328 -0.30 -1.05 -7.06
CA ALA A 328 -0.94 0.26 -6.92
C ALA A 328 -2.43 0.19 -7.32
N PRO A 329 -3.30 1.05 -6.77
CA PRO A 329 -4.67 1.15 -7.26
C PRO A 329 -4.72 1.35 -8.77
N LEU A 330 -5.48 0.50 -9.47
CA LEU A 330 -5.73 0.62 -10.92
C LEU A 330 -7.02 1.44 -11.13
N ILE A 331 -6.93 2.73 -10.88
CA ILE A 331 -8.03 3.68 -11.05
C ILE A 331 -7.87 4.38 -12.40
N LEU A 332 -8.74 4.04 -13.36
CA LEU A 332 -8.70 4.60 -14.71
C LEU A 332 -9.11 6.08 -14.69
N GLY A 333 -8.36 6.92 -15.42
CA GLY A 333 -8.68 8.32 -15.61
C GLY A 333 -9.29 8.66 -16.99
N THR A 334 -9.49 7.68 -17.86
CA THR A 334 -9.85 7.81 -19.28
C THR A 334 -11.36 7.80 -19.53
N ASP A 335 -11.81 8.10 -20.75
CA ASP A 335 -13.23 8.01 -21.14
C ASP A 335 -13.63 6.56 -21.46
N LEU A 336 -14.32 5.92 -20.55
CA LEU A 336 -14.79 4.51 -20.73
C LEU A 336 -15.92 4.39 -21.75
N THR A 337 -16.58 5.50 -22.12
CA THR A 337 -17.65 5.46 -23.13
C THR A 337 -17.13 5.37 -24.56
N HIS A 338 -15.83 5.65 -24.76
CA HIS A 338 -15.18 5.61 -26.06
C HIS A 338 -13.77 4.95 -25.96
N PRO A 339 -13.67 3.71 -25.48
CA PRO A 339 -12.38 3.07 -25.28
C PRO A 339 -11.69 2.76 -26.62
N ASP A 340 -10.36 2.92 -26.66
CA ASP A 340 -9.53 2.35 -27.72
C ASP A 340 -9.52 0.82 -27.59
N PRO A 341 -9.80 0.04 -28.66
CA PRO A 341 -9.89 -1.41 -28.54
C PRO A 341 -8.58 -2.10 -28.12
N ALA A 342 -7.41 -1.52 -28.46
CA ALA A 342 -6.13 -2.10 -28.06
C ALA A 342 -5.85 -1.84 -26.57
N ASP A 343 -6.22 -0.66 -26.08
CA ASP A 343 -6.08 -0.33 -24.66
C ASP A 343 -7.10 -1.12 -23.81
N LEU A 344 -8.34 -1.30 -24.30
CA LEU A 344 -9.31 -2.15 -23.62
C LEU A 344 -8.76 -3.58 -23.46
N ALA A 345 -8.14 -4.12 -24.50
CA ALA A 345 -7.49 -5.44 -24.43
C ALA A 345 -6.29 -5.47 -23.45
N MET A 346 -5.57 -4.35 -23.26
CA MET A 346 -4.54 -4.24 -22.22
C MET A 346 -5.18 -4.28 -20.82
N LEU A 347 -6.23 -3.49 -20.60
CA LEU A 347 -6.94 -3.40 -19.33
C LEU A 347 -7.66 -4.70 -18.92
N GLU A 348 -8.01 -5.54 -19.89
CA GLU A 348 -8.63 -6.86 -19.67
C GLU A 348 -7.60 -8.00 -19.54
N ASN A 349 -6.28 -7.71 -19.59
CA ASN A 349 -5.26 -8.74 -19.49
C ASN A 349 -5.17 -9.30 -18.07
N ASN A 350 -5.82 -10.44 -17.84
CA ASN A 350 -5.86 -11.08 -16.51
C ASN A 350 -4.48 -11.49 -15.98
N ALA A 351 -3.48 -11.75 -16.85
CA ALA A 351 -2.14 -12.08 -16.38
C ALA A 351 -1.44 -10.86 -15.76
N VAL A 352 -1.62 -9.68 -16.36
CA VAL A 352 -1.09 -8.41 -15.83
C VAL A 352 -1.87 -7.96 -14.60
N ILE A 353 -3.20 -8.09 -14.63
CA ILE A 353 -4.05 -7.81 -13.44
C ILE A 353 -3.65 -8.72 -12.27
N ALA A 354 -3.35 -10.00 -12.52
CA ALA A 354 -2.93 -10.91 -11.46
C ALA A 354 -1.61 -10.48 -10.80
N VAL A 355 -0.70 -9.84 -11.54
CA VAL A 355 0.51 -9.23 -10.97
C VAL A 355 0.15 -8.13 -9.96
N ASP A 356 -0.85 -7.31 -10.27
CA ASP A 356 -1.32 -6.26 -9.35
C ASP A 356 -2.02 -6.83 -8.12
N GLN A 357 -2.88 -7.82 -8.33
CA GLN A 357 -3.83 -8.31 -7.33
C GLN A 357 -3.25 -9.40 -6.39
N ASP A 358 -1.96 -9.71 -6.51
CA ASP A 358 -1.28 -10.69 -5.65
C ASP A 358 -0.96 -10.18 -4.23
N GLY A 359 -1.06 -8.87 -4.02
CA GLY A 359 -0.81 -8.25 -2.73
C GLY A 359 0.68 -8.06 -2.39
N ILE A 360 1.58 -8.15 -3.36
CA ILE A 360 3.03 -8.02 -3.17
C ILE A 360 3.57 -6.87 -4.02
N PRO A 361 3.99 -5.73 -3.42
CA PRO A 361 4.70 -4.69 -4.16
C PRO A 361 6.12 -5.15 -4.55
N ALA A 362 6.52 -4.88 -5.80
CA ALA A 362 7.81 -5.28 -6.35
C ALA A 362 8.97 -4.40 -5.87
N ASP A 363 10.14 -4.99 -5.71
CA ASP A 363 11.41 -4.31 -5.46
C ASP A 363 12.04 -3.82 -6.77
N ARG A 364 12.68 -2.65 -6.75
CA ARG A 364 13.54 -2.22 -7.84
C ARG A 364 14.95 -2.77 -7.65
N VAL A 365 15.31 -3.76 -8.44
CA VAL A 365 16.61 -4.46 -8.34
C VAL A 365 17.70 -3.90 -9.25
N ILE A 366 17.33 -3.22 -10.36
CA ILE A 366 18.27 -2.53 -11.24
C ILE A 366 17.74 -1.12 -11.54
N SER A 367 18.66 -0.14 -11.48
CA SER A 367 18.43 1.23 -11.95
C SER A 367 19.76 1.72 -12.56
N SER A 368 19.90 1.62 -13.88
CA SER A 368 21.15 1.94 -14.58
C SER A 368 20.87 2.53 -15.96
N GLY A 369 21.17 3.80 -16.14
CA GLY A 369 20.86 4.50 -17.40
C GLY A 369 19.36 4.46 -17.70
N SER A 370 18.99 3.93 -18.87
CA SER A 370 17.59 3.72 -19.24
C SER A 370 17.00 2.40 -18.76
N GLU A 371 17.82 1.52 -18.19
CA GLU A 371 17.36 0.23 -17.65
C GLU A 371 16.81 0.38 -16.23
N GLN A 372 15.57 -0.04 -16.05
CA GLN A 372 14.95 -0.20 -14.74
C GLN A 372 14.38 -1.63 -14.65
N VAL A 373 14.69 -2.34 -13.57
CA VAL A 373 14.14 -3.68 -13.36
C VAL A 373 13.46 -3.74 -12.00
N PHE A 374 12.22 -4.15 -12.03
CA PHE A 374 11.42 -4.46 -10.83
C PHE A 374 11.09 -5.93 -10.83
N ASP A 375 11.17 -6.56 -9.66
CA ASP A 375 10.80 -7.95 -9.49
C ASP A 375 10.04 -8.20 -8.20
N LYS A 376 9.24 -9.25 -8.20
CA LYS A 376 8.61 -9.80 -7.01
C LYS A 376 8.45 -11.31 -7.13
N ARG A 377 8.54 -11.99 -6.01
CA ARG A 377 8.32 -13.42 -5.95
C ARG A 377 6.91 -13.71 -5.48
N GLN A 378 6.21 -14.52 -6.24
CA GLN A 378 4.88 -15.03 -5.92
C GLN A 378 4.93 -16.11 -4.83
N GLN A 379 3.84 -16.26 -4.09
CA GLN A 379 3.71 -17.33 -3.08
C GLN A 379 3.89 -18.75 -3.63
N ASN A 380 3.59 -18.95 -4.93
CA ASN A 380 3.76 -20.22 -5.62
C ASN A 380 5.20 -20.47 -6.10
N GLY A 381 6.14 -19.57 -5.78
CA GLY A 381 7.55 -19.67 -6.16
C GLY A 381 7.89 -19.19 -7.56
N THR A 382 6.93 -18.63 -8.31
CA THR A 382 7.21 -17.91 -9.56
C THR A 382 7.69 -16.48 -9.27
N TRP A 383 8.29 -15.84 -10.28
CA TRP A 383 8.75 -14.46 -10.21
C TRP A 383 8.07 -13.66 -11.30
N ASP A 384 7.53 -12.49 -10.95
CA ASP A 384 7.10 -11.51 -11.93
C ASP A 384 8.17 -10.42 -12.03
N ILE A 385 8.60 -10.15 -13.26
CA ILE A 385 9.76 -9.32 -13.54
C ILE A 385 9.41 -8.35 -14.65
N GLY A 386 9.57 -7.05 -14.38
CA GLY A 386 9.46 -6.00 -15.38
C GLY A 386 10.83 -5.44 -15.74
N VAL A 387 11.23 -5.58 -17.01
CA VAL A 387 12.43 -4.97 -17.56
C VAL A 387 12.00 -3.78 -18.42
N PHE A 388 12.24 -2.58 -17.93
CA PHE A 388 11.79 -1.32 -18.53
C PHE A 388 12.90 -0.62 -19.28
N ASN A 389 12.57 -0.07 -20.45
CA ASN A 389 13.40 0.87 -21.18
C ASN A 389 12.82 2.27 -21.03
N THR A 390 13.46 3.12 -20.26
CA THR A 390 13.01 4.51 -20.05
C THR A 390 13.51 5.51 -21.11
N ASP A 391 14.33 5.07 -22.08
CA ASP A 391 14.66 5.84 -23.27
C ASP A 391 13.50 5.77 -24.27
N THR A 392 12.88 6.91 -24.55
CA THR A 392 11.77 7.03 -25.51
C THR A 392 12.21 7.18 -26.96
N SER A 393 13.52 7.27 -27.21
CA SER A 393 14.08 7.51 -28.56
C SER A 393 14.56 6.25 -29.25
N ALA A 394 14.96 5.22 -28.52
CA ALA A 394 15.56 4.00 -29.07
C ALA A 394 15.17 2.74 -28.30
N SER A 395 15.08 1.62 -29.03
CA SER A 395 15.02 0.29 -28.42
C SER A 395 16.38 -0.10 -27.87
N HIS A 396 16.40 -0.74 -26.70
CA HIS A 396 17.60 -1.27 -26.07
C HIS A 396 17.50 -2.76 -25.79
N SER A 397 18.63 -3.44 -25.79
CA SER A 397 18.72 -4.83 -25.37
C SER A 397 19.37 -4.88 -23.99
N PHE A 398 18.61 -5.37 -23.01
CA PHE A 398 19.04 -5.52 -21.62
C PHE A 398 19.27 -6.99 -21.29
N SER A 399 20.25 -7.27 -20.46
CA SER A 399 20.56 -8.63 -20.00
C SER A 399 20.59 -8.68 -18.48
N VAL A 400 19.52 -9.17 -17.90
CA VAL A 400 19.30 -9.24 -16.45
C VAL A 400 19.81 -10.58 -15.92
N PRO A 401 20.88 -10.61 -15.10
CA PRO A 401 21.32 -11.84 -14.47
C PRO A 401 20.27 -12.40 -13.50
N LEU A 402 19.86 -13.66 -13.71
CA LEU A 402 18.85 -14.30 -12.85
C LEU A 402 19.27 -14.32 -11.38
N ALA A 403 20.57 -14.40 -11.11
CA ALA A 403 21.11 -14.35 -9.75
C ALA A 403 20.87 -13.00 -9.03
N GLN A 404 20.74 -11.89 -9.77
CA GLN A 404 20.37 -10.60 -9.18
C GLN A 404 18.91 -10.57 -8.72
N LEU A 405 18.06 -11.39 -9.34
CA LEU A 405 16.65 -11.57 -8.99
C LEU A 405 16.46 -12.64 -7.91
N GLY A 406 17.54 -13.22 -7.36
CA GLY A 406 17.45 -14.36 -6.45
C GLY A 406 17.11 -15.70 -7.12
N LEU A 407 17.04 -15.73 -8.46
CA LEU A 407 16.80 -16.95 -9.23
C LEU A 407 18.12 -17.67 -9.49
N THR A 408 18.27 -18.86 -8.90
CA THR A 408 19.43 -19.74 -9.13
C THR A 408 19.04 -20.89 -10.05
N GLY A 409 19.86 -21.16 -11.07
CA GLY A 409 19.59 -22.25 -12.03
C GLY A 409 18.79 -21.78 -13.26
N ALA A 410 18.02 -22.68 -13.83
CA ALA A 410 17.20 -22.42 -15.01
C ALA A 410 15.78 -22.04 -14.63
N ALA A 411 15.17 -21.14 -15.39
CA ALA A 411 13.77 -20.74 -15.23
C ALA A 411 13.00 -20.83 -16.55
N ASN A 412 11.77 -21.31 -16.51
CA ASN A 412 10.84 -21.24 -17.62
C ASN A 412 10.19 -19.86 -17.64
N VAL A 413 10.29 -19.15 -18.74
CA VAL A 413 9.85 -17.76 -18.86
C VAL A 413 8.62 -17.66 -19.75
N THR A 414 7.64 -16.88 -19.32
CA THR A 414 6.42 -16.56 -20.07
C THR A 414 6.27 -15.04 -20.13
N ASP A 415 6.01 -14.51 -21.31
CA ASP A 415 5.64 -13.10 -21.50
C ASP A 415 4.19 -12.88 -21.05
N LEU A 416 3.97 -11.97 -20.09
CA LEU A 416 2.64 -11.77 -19.49
C LEU A 416 1.69 -10.97 -20.37
N TRP A 417 2.23 -10.15 -21.30
CA TRP A 417 1.39 -9.40 -22.23
C TRP A 417 0.80 -10.28 -23.33
N SER A 418 1.60 -11.18 -23.88
CA SER A 418 1.17 -12.05 -24.96
C SER A 418 0.75 -13.47 -24.51
N GLY A 419 1.09 -13.86 -23.29
CA GLY A 419 0.92 -15.23 -22.80
C GLY A 419 1.86 -16.25 -23.45
N GLN A 420 2.84 -15.81 -24.26
CA GLN A 420 3.73 -16.71 -24.98
C GLN A 420 4.86 -17.23 -24.10
N SER A 421 5.15 -18.53 -24.20
CA SER A 421 6.36 -19.09 -23.59
C SER A 421 7.60 -18.63 -24.34
N LEU A 422 8.54 -18.04 -23.61
CA LEU A 422 9.85 -17.63 -24.11
C LEU A 422 10.91 -18.71 -23.93
N GLY A 423 10.51 -19.90 -23.43
CA GLY A 423 11.38 -21.05 -23.20
C GLY A 423 12.11 -21.01 -21.87
N THR A 424 13.15 -21.86 -21.77
CA THR A 424 13.97 -21.98 -20.55
C THR A 424 15.22 -21.12 -20.67
N VAL A 425 15.44 -20.28 -19.66
CA VAL A 425 16.57 -19.35 -19.56
C VAL A 425 17.51 -19.80 -18.45
N THR A 426 18.81 -19.66 -18.67
CA THR A 426 19.86 -19.94 -17.68
C THR A 426 20.85 -18.78 -17.61
N GLY A 427 21.26 -18.41 -16.41
CA GLY A 427 22.24 -17.36 -16.15
C GLY A 427 21.69 -15.95 -16.27
N SER A 428 21.16 -15.56 -17.43
CA SER A 428 20.58 -14.21 -17.64
C SER A 428 19.35 -14.26 -18.53
N TYR A 429 18.36 -13.45 -18.24
CA TYR A 429 17.26 -13.13 -19.15
C TYR A 429 17.66 -11.94 -20.02
N THR A 430 17.51 -12.06 -21.34
CA THR A 430 17.82 -10.97 -22.27
C THR A 430 16.58 -10.61 -23.07
N ALA A 431 16.21 -9.33 -23.04
CA ALA A 431 15.09 -8.78 -23.78
C ALA A 431 15.53 -7.57 -24.62
N THR A 432 15.01 -7.45 -25.85
CA THR A 432 15.03 -6.20 -26.59
C THR A 432 13.74 -5.46 -26.34
N VAL A 433 13.85 -4.34 -25.62
CA VAL A 433 12.71 -3.54 -25.17
C VAL A 433 12.59 -2.28 -26.02
N ALA A 434 11.40 -2.06 -26.57
CA ALA A 434 11.09 -0.87 -27.38
C ALA A 434 11.35 0.43 -26.61
N ALA A 435 11.46 1.53 -27.32
CA ALA A 435 11.53 2.87 -26.75
C ALA A 435 10.31 3.12 -25.82
N GLY A 436 10.55 3.55 -24.59
CA GLY A 436 9.50 3.76 -23.57
C GLY A 436 8.73 2.50 -23.16
N GLY A 437 9.22 1.31 -23.53
CA GLY A 437 8.50 0.04 -23.37
C GLY A 437 8.93 -0.79 -22.18
N VAL A 438 8.32 -1.97 -22.06
CA VAL A 438 8.58 -2.95 -21.02
C VAL A 438 8.56 -4.38 -21.58
N SER A 439 9.38 -5.25 -20.99
CA SER A 439 9.21 -6.70 -21.06
C SER A 439 8.74 -7.17 -19.68
N LEU A 440 7.47 -7.51 -19.56
CA LEU A 440 6.86 -8.03 -18.34
C LEU A 440 6.73 -9.54 -18.46
N ILE A 441 7.42 -10.26 -17.60
CA ILE A 441 7.51 -11.73 -17.67
C ILE A 441 7.19 -12.38 -16.33
N SER A 442 6.72 -13.61 -16.39
CA SER A 442 6.73 -14.53 -15.27
C SER A 442 7.84 -15.57 -15.49
N ALA A 443 8.64 -15.80 -14.45
CA ALA A 443 9.75 -16.76 -14.47
C ALA A 443 9.53 -17.84 -13.41
N THR A 444 9.36 -19.10 -13.86
CA THR A 444 9.20 -20.25 -12.96
C THR A 444 10.49 -21.05 -12.94
N PRO A 445 11.15 -21.24 -11.78
CA PRO A 445 12.32 -22.09 -11.69
C PRO A 445 12.07 -23.50 -12.25
N SER A 446 12.95 -23.99 -13.14
CA SER A 446 12.81 -25.30 -13.81
C SER A 446 13.10 -26.48 -12.87
N SER A 447 13.82 -26.20 -11.81
CA SER A 447 14.01 -27.09 -10.66
C SER A 447 13.74 -26.22 -9.44
N PRO A 448 13.21 -26.72 -8.34
CA PRO A 448 13.17 -25.94 -7.13
C PRO A 448 14.60 -25.40 -6.91
N ALA A 449 14.74 -24.07 -7.00
CA ALA A 449 16.03 -23.41 -6.92
C ALA A 449 16.74 -23.93 -5.67
N GLY A 450 17.96 -24.39 -5.81
CA GLY A 450 18.72 -24.83 -4.66
C GLY A 450 18.74 -23.70 -3.65
N GLY A 451 18.02 -23.88 -2.53
CA GLY A 451 18.18 -23.03 -1.38
C GLY A 451 17.08 -22.09 -0.96
N THR A 452 15.84 -22.20 -1.44
CA THR A 452 14.74 -21.69 -0.61
C THR A 452 14.40 -22.75 0.42
N GLY A 453 14.44 -22.38 1.67
CA GLY A 453 14.15 -23.29 2.77
C GLY A 453 13.95 -22.51 4.05
N GLU A 454 13.43 -23.21 5.04
CA GLU A 454 13.35 -22.68 6.39
C GLU A 454 14.71 -22.79 7.08
N LEU A 455 15.15 -21.73 7.74
CA LEU A 455 16.28 -21.82 8.67
C LEU A 455 15.79 -22.36 10.01
N VAL A 456 16.16 -23.60 10.29
CA VAL A 456 15.77 -24.29 11.53
C VAL A 456 16.90 -24.17 12.53
N GLY A 457 16.62 -23.60 13.69
CA GLY A 457 17.58 -23.50 14.80
C GLY A 457 17.93 -24.88 15.38
N ALA A 458 19.20 -25.23 15.41
CA ALA A 458 19.66 -26.54 15.84
C ALA A 458 19.28 -26.88 17.30
N GLN A 459 19.21 -25.87 18.17
CA GLN A 459 18.82 -26.06 19.57
C GLN A 459 17.32 -26.13 19.74
N SER A 460 16.57 -25.24 19.05
CA SER A 460 15.15 -25.05 19.30
C SER A 460 14.26 -25.97 18.46
N GLY A 461 14.72 -26.40 17.28
CA GLY A 461 13.90 -27.05 16.28
C GLY A 461 12.82 -26.11 15.69
N GLN A 462 12.91 -24.80 15.99
CA GLN A 462 12.00 -23.77 15.48
C GLN A 462 12.60 -23.11 14.26
N CYS A 463 11.74 -22.56 13.39
CA CYS A 463 12.16 -21.81 12.22
C CYS A 463 12.44 -20.34 12.56
N LEU A 464 13.41 -19.73 11.85
CA LEU A 464 13.53 -18.29 11.79
C LEU A 464 12.23 -17.76 11.18
N ASP A 465 11.63 -16.74 11.81
CA ASP A 465 10.27 -16.31 11.54
C ASP A 465 10.17 -14.78 11.68
N THR A 466 9.70 -14.14 10.65
CA THR A 466 9.37 -12.73 10.73
C THR A 466 8.06 -12.57 11.51
N ARG A 467 8.10 -11.78 12.58
CA ARG A 467 7.02 -11.64 13.55
C ARG A 467 5.73 -11.13 12.89
N GLY A 468 4.61 -11.82 13.11
CA GLY A 468 3.29 -11.45 12.60
C GLY A 468 2.71 -12.42 11.57
N GLY A 469 3.48 -13.41 11.13
CA GLY A 469 3.11 -14.34 10.06
C GLY A 469 2.32 -15.59 10.45
N SER A 470 1.57 -15.61 11.54
CA SER A 470 0.91 -16.83 12.06
C SER A 470 -0.53 -17.08 11.59
N SER A 471 -1.02 -16.40 10.53
CA SER A 471 -2.39 -16.61 10.01
C SER A 471 -2.36 -16.89 8.51
N PRO A 472 -3.23 -17.77 7.98
CA PRO A 472 -3.40 -17.91 6.55
C PRO A 472 -4.13 -16.67 6.00
N GLY A 473 -3.36 -15.63 5.68
CA GLY A 473 -3.80 -14.36 5.14
C GLY A 473 -2.60 -13.63 4.54
N PRO A 474 -2.82 -12.59 3.73
CA PRO A 474 -1.71 -11.81 3.21
C PRO A 474 -0.91 -11.21 4.37
N TYR A 475 0.38 -11.48 4.37
CA TYR A 475 1.30 -10.99 5.39
C TYR A 475 1.62 -9.53 5.10
N VAL A 476 1.28 -8.63 6.03
CA VAL A 476 1.73 -7.23 5.99
C VAL A 476 2.93 -7.12 6.91
N PHE A 477 4.07 -6.78 6.34
CA PHE A 477 5.29 -6.55 7.09
C PHE A 477 5.74 -5.12 6.87
N PHE A 478 6.12 -4.49 7.97
CA PHE A 478 6.69 -3.15 7.94
C PHE A 478 8.20 -3.23 8.14
N PRO A 479 8.99 -2.36 7.48
CA PRO A 479 10.40 -2.21 7.78
C PRO A 479 10.62 -2.07 9.28
N GLY A 480 11.56 -2.85 9.83
CA GLY A 480 11.79 -2.90 11.27
C GLY A 480 11.00 -4.00 11.99
N THR A 481 10.27 -4.87 11.25
CA THR A 481 9.64 -6.04 11.86
C THR A 481 10.71 -7.00 12.41
N ALA A 482 10.60 -7.32 13.70
CA ALA A 482 11.61 -8.12 14.39
C ALA A 482 11.57 -9.58 13.96
N GLU A 483 12.74 -10.18 13.79
CA GLU A 483 12.92 -11.62 13.63
C GLU A 483 12.83 -12.36 14.97
N GLN A 484 12.32 -13.57 14.93
CA GLN A 484 12.14 -14.47 16.08
C GLN A 484 12.33 -15.93 15.67
N ILE A 485 12.35 -16.85 16.63
CA ILE A 485 12.08 -18.27 16.34
C ILE A 485 10.60 -18.55 16.56
N PHE A 486 10.00 -19.36 15.68
CA PHE A 486 8.61 -19.79 15.82
C PHE A 486 8.41 -21.20 15.25
N THR A 487 7.27 -21.82 15.56
CA THR A 487 6.94 -23.15 15.03
C THR A 487 6.97 -23.12 13.51
N CYS A 488 7.70 -24.06 12.90
CA CYS A 488 7.81 -24.16 11.45
C CYS A 488 6.43 -24.39 10.82
N SER A 489 6.02 -23.49 9.97
CA SER A 489 4.69 -23.48 9.32
C SER A 489 4.75 -23.58 7.81
N GLY A 490 5.93 -23.33 7.22
CA GLY A 490 6.12 -23.23 5.77
C GLY A 490 5.53 -21.95 5.18
N GLY A 491 5.23 -20.98 6.01
CA GLY A 491 4.79 -19.67 5.57
C GLY A 491 5.91 -18.88 4.90
N ILE A 492 5.54 -17.95 4.03
CA ILE A 492 6.47 -17.08 3.31
C ILE A 492 7.37 -16.26 4.25
N ASN A 493 6.90 -15.98 5.46
CA ASN A 493 7.64 -15.30 6.53
C ASN A 493 8.73 -16.18 7.20
N GLN A 494 8.80 -17.45 6.85
CA GLN A 494 9.83 -18.40 7.31
C GLN A 494 10.71 -18.91 6.17
N GLU A 495 10.33 -18.55 4.94
CA GLU A 495 11.08 -18.97 3.76
C GLU A 495 12.23 -17.99 3.49
N LEU A 496 13.45 -18.50 3.42
CA LEU A 496 14.63 -17.70 3.13
C LEU A 496 15.32 -18.18 1.86
N SER A 497 15.90 -17.23 1.15
CA SER A 497 16.77 -17.45 0.00
C SER A 497 18.07 -16.69 0.16
N GLY A 498 19.19 -17.30 -0.21
CA GLY A 498 20.51 -16.66 -0.21
C GLY A 498 20.84 -16.10 -1.59
N THR A 499 21.39 -14.89 -1.67
CA THR A 499 21.93 -14.32 -2.90
C THR A 499 23.43 -14.49 -3.00
N SER A 500 24.01 -14.43 -4.21
CA SER A 500 25.45 -14.42 -4.42
C SER A 500 26.16 -13.21 -3.79
N ALA A 501 25.41 -12.11 -3.55
CA ALA A 501 25.89 -10.94 -2.82
C ALA A 501 25.99 -11.17 -1.30
N GLY A 502 25.41 -12.27 -0.80
CA GLY A 502 25.40 -12.65 0.61
C GLY A 502 24.21 -12.10 1.38
N GLU A 503 23.15 -11.65 0.73
CA GLU A 503 21.90 -11.33 1.37
C GLU A 503 21.14 -12.61 1.71
N LEU A 504 20.49 -12.62 2.86
CA LEU A 504 19.46 -13.59 3.19
C LEU A 504 18.13 -12.89 3.05
N ARG A 505 17.36 -13.27 2.04
CA ARG A 505 16.08 -12.66 1.68
C ARG A 505 14.93 -13.54 2.14
N THR A 506 13.88 -12.91 2.63
CA THR A 506 12.64 -13.55 3.05
C THR A 506 11.44 -12.86 2.37
N MET A 507 10.24 -13.20 2.76
CA MET A 507 9.00 -12.61 2.23
C MET A 507 8.89 -12.68 0.71
N GLY A 508 9.19 -13.85 0.14
CA GLY A 508 9.23 -14.01 -1.30
C GLY A 508 10.43 -13.33 -1.96
N ALA A 509 11.52 -13.14 -1.21
CA ALA A 509 12.78 -12.50 -1.61
C ALA A 509 12.69 -10.96 -1.81
N THR A 510 11.65 -10.32 -1.30
CA THR A 510 11.51 -8.85 -1.36
C THR A 510 12.25 -8.14 -0.24
N GLU A 511 12.43 -8.81 0.91
CA GLU A 511 13.01 -8.25 2.11
C GLU A 511 14.28 -8.97 2.54
N CYS A 512 15.18 -8.26 3.21
CA CYS A 512 16.47 -8.76 3.69
C CYS A 512 16.51 -8.87 5.22
N LEU A 513 17.17 -9.90 5.73
CA LEU A 513 17.62 -9.90 7.12
C LEU A 513 18.59 -8.76 7.34
N ASP A 514 18.30 -7.88 8.29
CA ASP A 514 19.00 -6.63 8.57
C ASP A 514 19.44 -6.55 10.03
N ALA A 515 20.71 -6.23 10.27
CA ALA A 515 21.16 -5.86 11.60
C ALA A 515 20.78 -4.41 11.87
N THR A 516 19.78 -4.18 12.72
CA THR A 516 19.13 -2.91 13.00
C THR A 516 20.11 -1.75 13.11
N ASN A 517 19.83 -0.64 12.38
CA ASN A 517 20.63 0.60 12.42
C ASN A 517 22.13 0.40 12.09
N ASN A 518 22.48 -0.54 11.24
CA ASN A 518 23.87 -0.89 10.94
C ASN A 518 24.69 -1.29 12.19
N GLY A 519 24.05 -1.86 13.20
CA GLY A 519 24.66 -2.23 14.45
C GLY A 519 25.71 -3.32 14.31
N THR A 520 26.81 -3.20 15.06
CA THR A 520 27.95 -4.14 15.06
C THR A 520 28.31 -4.63 16.45
N THR A 521 27.45 -4.41 17.42
CA THR A 521 27.66 -4.81 18.82
C THR A 521 26.80 -6.00 19.20
N PRO A 522 27.28 -6.92 20.08
CA PRO A 522 26.43 -7.98 20.61
C PRO A 522 25.14 -7.47 21.21
N GLY A 523 24.01 -8.11 20.90
CA GLY A 523 22.67 -7.69 21.30
C GLY A 523 21.97 -6.76 20.29
N THR A 524 22.61 -6.42 19.16
CA THR A 524 21.91 -5.74 18.06
C THR A 524 20.84 -6.66 17.51
N LYS A 525 19.60 -6.18 17.45
CA LYS A 525 18.46 -6.94 16.94
C LYS A 525 18.59 -7.21 15.44
N VAL A 526 17.98 -8.30 15.01
CA VAL A 526 17.80 -8.59 13.59
C VAL A 526 16.34 -8.35 13.24
N GLU A 527 16.11 -7.66 12.15
CA GLU A 527 14.81 -7.24 11.67
C GLU A 527 14.69 -7.46 10.16
N LEU A 528 13.46 -7.35 9.68
CA LEU A 528 13.16 -7.30 8.26
C LEU A 528 13.32 -5.88 7.76
N TRP A 529 14.04 -5.71 6.65
CA TRP A 529 14.20 -4.39 6.02
C TRP A 529 14.32 -4.54 4.51
N PRO A 530 13.83 -3.55 3.72
CA PRO A 530 14.03 -3.57 2.27
C PRO A 530 15.48 -3.79 1.89
N CYS A 531 15.71 -4.65 0.91
CA CYS A 531 17.05 -4.95 0.43
C CYS A 531 17.66 -3.69 -0.21
N ASN A 532 18.60 -3.07 0.48
CA ASN A 532 19.27 -1.85 0.05
C ASN A 532 20.75 -2.05 -0.31
N GLY A 533 21.24 -3.30 -0.24
CA GLY A 533 22.63 -3.66 -0.50
C GLY A 533 23.61 -3.27 0.62
N GLY A 534 23.11 -2.77 1.75
CA GLY A 534 23.89 -2.38 2.92
C GLY A 534 24.76 -3.51 3.47
N ALA A 535 25.87 -3.16 4.14
CA ALA A 535 26.78 -4.15 4.71
C ALA A 535 26.14 -4.93 5.86
N ASN A 536 25.19 -4.33 6.57
CA ASN A 536 24.40 -4.93 7.65
C ASN A 536 23.36 -5.95 7.17
N GLN A 537 23.14 -6.05 5.85
CA GLN A 537 22.29 -7.06 5.20
C GLN A 537 23.10 -8.19 4.55
N LYS A 538 24.42 -8.22 4.76
CA LYS A 538 25.30 -9.23 4.17
C LYS A 538 25.72 -10.26 5.22
N TRP A 539 25.46 -11.51 4.91
CA TRP A 539 25.68 -12.65 5.77
C TRP A 539 26.58 -13.69 5.09
N THR A 540 27.30 -14.45 5.89
CA THR A 540 28.03 -15.63 5.45
C THR A 540 27.47 -16.83 6.17
N VAL A 541 26.97 -17.82 5.41
CA VAL A 541 26.53 -19.09 5.96
C VAL A 541 27.74 -20.03 5.98
N GLU A 542 28.19 -20.41 7.17
CA GLU A 542 29.34 -21.27 7.39
C GLU A 542 28.94 -22.74 7.32
N SER A 543 29.90 -23.60 6.98
CA SER A 543 29.68 -25.05 6.83
C SER A 543 29.27 -25.77 8.14
N ASN A 544 29.53 -25.14 9.29
CA ASN A 544 29.09 -25.61 10.60
C ASN A 544 27.69 -25.18 11.00
N GLY A 545 26.99 -24.49 10.11
CA GLY A 545 25.63 -23.98 10.35
C GLY A 545 25.55 -22.60 11.01
N THR A 546 26.70 -21.95 11.32
CA THR A 546 26.70 -20.58 11.83
C THR A 546 26.40 -19.60 10.69
N ILE A 547 25.63 -18.55 10.98
CA ILE A 547 25.36 -17.44 10.05
C ILE A 547 26.01 -16.20 10.63
N VAL A 548 26.99 -15.64 9.92
CA VAL A 548 27.84 -14.53 10.40
C VAL A 548 27.56 -13.26 9.60
N GLY A 549 27.21 -12.18 10.29
CA GLY A 549 27.08 -10.86 9.68
C GLY A 549 28.43 -10.35 9.17
N ARG A 550 28.54 -10.07 7.87
CA ARG A 550 29.82 -9.66 7.25
C ARG A 550 30.36 -8.34 7.78
N GLN A 551 29.47 -7.43 8.17
CA GLN A 551 29.85 -6.14 8.74
C GLN A 551 30.33 -6.27 10.19
N SER A 552 29.63 -7.07 10.99
CA SER A 552 29.85 -7.14 12.44
C SER A 552 30.83 -8.22 12.86
N GLY A 553 30.97 -9.29 12.06
CA GLY A 553 31.68 -10.52 12.46
C GLY A 553 30.98 -11.29 13.58
N LEU A 554 29.71 -10.94 13.89
CA LEU A 554 28.91 -11.57 14.93
C LEU A 554 27.96 -12.61 14.32
N CYS A 555 27.56 -13.60 15.11
CA CYS A 555 26.70 -14.70 14.71
C CYS A 555 25.22 -14.38 14.94
N LEU A 556 24.36 -14.83 14.03
CA LEU A 556 22.91 -14.86 14.19
C LEU A 556 22.55 -15.73 15.40
N ASP A 557 21.94 -15.17 16.42
CA ASP A 557 21.80 -15.77 17.74
C ASP A 557 20.33 -15.72 18.22
N VAL A 558 19.89 -16.84 18.80
CA VAL A 558 18.62 -16.87 19.52
C VAL A 558 18.83 -16.34 20.93
N VAL A 559 18.22 -15.19 21.24
CA VAL A 559 18.40 -14.47 22.51
C VAL A 559 18.26 -15.40 23.71
N GLY A 560 19.29 -15.39 24.57
CA GLY A 560 19.31 -16.17 25.80
C GLY A 560 19.29 -17.68 25.61
N ALA A 561 19.64 -18.16 24.42
CA ALA A 561 19.60 -19.60 24.06
C ALA A 561 18.24 -20.24 24.37
N SER A 562 17.16 -19.50 24.18
CA SER A 562 15.79 -19.95 24.42
C SER A 562 15.30 -20.89 23.30
N THR A 563 14.40 -21.81 23.66
CA THR A 563 13.69 -22.68 22.69
C THR A 563 12.22 -22.33 22.57
N THR A 564 11.79 -21.25 23.23
CA THR A 564 10.39 -20.86 23.28
C THR A 564 9.99 -20.11 22.01
N PRO A 565 8.90 -20.48 21.31
CA PRO A 565 8.38 -19.72 20.17
C PRO A 565 8.13 -18.25 20.56
N GLY A 566 8.51 -17.33 19.65
CA GLY A 566 8.43 -15.90 19.88
C GLY A 566 9.69 -15.27 20.50
N THR A 567 10.76 -16.08 20.72
CA THR A 567 12.04 -15.55 21.19
C THR A 567 12.71 -14.74 20.09
N PRO A 568 13.14 -13.49 20.36
CA PRO A 568 13.79 -12.63 19.39
C PRO A 568 15.14 -13.17 18.91
N ILE A 569 15.57 -12.69 17.75
CA ILE A 569 16.90 -12.92 17.17
C ILE A 569 17.73 -11.63 17.32
N ASP A 570 19.02 -11.82 17.65
CA ASP A 570 20.01 -10.75 17.62
C ASP A 570 21.31 -11.23 16.95
N ILE A 571 22.32 -10.37 16.89
CA ILE A 571 23.67 -10.78 16.58
C ILE A 571 24.50 -10.80 17.86
N TRP A 572 25.23 -11.89 18.10
CA TRP A 572 26.03 -12.08 19.30
C TRP A 572 27.43 -12.62 18.97
N THR A 573 28.35 -12.47 19.92
CA THR A 573 29.69 -13.05 19.76
C THR A 573 29.59 -14.54 19.43
N CYS A 574 30.22 -14.96 18.35
CA CYS A 574 30.23 -16.37 17.93
C CYS A 574 30.88 -17.24 19.01
N ASN A 575 30.14 -18.16 19.58
CA ASN A 575 30.56 -19.01 20.70
C ASN A 575 30.46 -20.50 20.40
N GLY A 576 29.97 -20.86 19.21
CA GLY A 576 29.82 -22.26 18.75
C GLY A 576 28.69 -23.05 19.42
N GLN A 577 27.82 -22.39 20.19
CA GLN A 577 26.68 -23.04 20.83
C GLN A 577 25.55 -23.29 19.85
N ALA A 578 24.66 -24.23 20.18
CA ALA A 578 23.59 -24.67 19.29
C ALA A 578 22.52 -23.60 19.00
N ASN A 579 22.40 -22.56 19.85
CA ASN A 579 21.51 -21.42 19.62
C ASN A 579 22.00 -20.46 18.50
N GLN A 580 23.24 -20.67 18.02
CA GLN A 580 23.82 -19.94 16.88
C GLN A 580 24.00 -20.84 15.65
N GLN A 581 23.52 -22.07 15.71
CA GLN A 581 23.60 -23.01 14.59
C GLN A 581 22.23 -23.20 13.94
N TRP A 582 22.24 -23.13 12.64
CA TRP A 582 21.07 -23.18 11.80
C TRP A 582 21.24 -24.21 10.71
N SER A 583 20.21 -24.94 10.41
CA SER A 583 20.15 -25.82 9.24
C SER A 583 19.13 -25.30 8.25
N LEU A 584 19.51 -25.26 6.97
CA LEU A 584 18.57 -24.93 5.91
C LEU A 584 17.78 -26.20 5.55
N ALA A 585 16.53 -26.24 5.94
CA ALA A 585 15.60 -27.28 5.51
C ALA A 585 15.07 -26.90 4.12
N LEU A 586 15.66 -27.49 3.08
CA LEU A 586 15.19 -27.31 1.70
C LEU A 586 13.81 -27.95 1.54
N ARG A 587 12.88 -27.25 0.91
CA ARG A 587 11.58 -27.76 0.49
C ARG A 587 11.51 -27.96 -1.00
#